data_2552dc827c56d013d4eab91ebd0a4381
#
_entry.id   2552dc827c56d013d4eab91ebd0a4381
#
_cell.length_a   1.000
_cell.length_b   1.000
_cell.length_c   1.000
_cell.angle_alpha   90.00
_cell.angle_beta   90.00
_cell.angle_gamma   90.00
#
_symmetry.space_group_name_H-M   'P 1'
#
loop_
_entity.id
_entity.type
_entity.pdbx_description
1 polymer ?
#
loop_
_entity_poly.entity_id
_entity_poly.type
_entity_poly.pdbx_seq_one_letter_code
_entity_poly.pdbx_strand_id
1 'polypeptide(L)'
;MSIGILIVDDSNYMRSRLKSALDDDAYEIVAEAQNGAWAVQKYKEHGDDIDIVLMDIVMRKANGVKATAAIKHLDRDARVIMCTSVGQRKKMDLAARAGADGYITKPFDDEEITKAIQSILADPA
;
A
#
# COMPACT_ATOMS: atom_id res chain seq x y z
N MET A 1 12.65 7.34 -14.60
CA MET A 1 11.40 7.71 -13.87
C MET A 1 11.32 6.89 -12.61
N SER A 2 10.93 7.53 -11.52
CA SER A 2 10.76 6.84 -10.24
C SER A 2 9.36 6.26 -10.10
N ILE A 3 9.25 5.23 -9.27
CA ILE A 3 7.97 4.61 -8.94
C ILE A 3 7.34 5.40 -7.79
N GLY A 4 6.15 5.95 -8.01
CA GLY A 4 5.44 6.74 -7.00
C GLY A 4 4.72 5.86 -5.99
N ILE A 5 4.96 6.11 -4.71
CA ILE A 5 4.44 5.30 -3.61
C ILE A 5 3.56 6.14 -2.68
N LEU A 6 2.38 5.61 -2.35
CA LEU A 6 1.56 6.11 -1.24
C LEU A 6 1.70 5.11 -0.08
N ILE A 7 2.13 5.59 1.07
CA ILE A 7 2.28 4.75 2.27
C ILE A 7 1.12 5.01 3.21
N VAL A 8 0.39 3.95 3.59
CA VAL A 8 -0.75 4.04 4.51
C VAL A 8 -0.54 3.13 5.71
N ASP A 9 -0.33 3.73 6.87
CA ASP A 9 -0.14 3.00 8.13
C ASP A 9 -0.38 3.99 9.26
N ASP A 10 -1.05 3.56 10.33
CA ASP A 10 -1.32 4.45 11.46
C ASP A 10 -0.10 4.61 12.40
N SER A 11 0.95 3.85 12.19
CA SER A 11 2.19 3.90 12.96
C SER A 11 3.23 4.80 12.29
N ASN A 12 3.66 5.84 13.01
CA ASN A 12 4.76 6.69 12.53
C ASN A 12 6.05 5.89 12.33
N TYR A 13 6.29 4.93 13.23
CA TYR A 13 7.46 4.06 13.14
C TYR A 13 7.42 3.25 11.85
N MET A 14 6.29 2.64 11.56
CA MET A 14 6.17 1.78 10.38
C MET A 14 6.28 2.59 9.08
N ARG A 15 5.68 3.80 9.04
CA ARG A 15 5.84 4.66 7.86
C ARG A 15 7.32 5.04 7.65
N SER A 16 8.03 5.35 8.74
CA SER A 16 9.47 5.64 8.66
C SER A 16 10.26 4.42 8.19
N ARG A 17 9.88 3.25 8.67
CA ARG A 17 10.51 1.99 8.29
C ARG A 17 10.36 1.73 6.79
N LEU A 18 9.16 1.94 6.25
CA LEU A 18 8.90 1.77 4.82
C LEU A 18 9.65 2.82 3.99
N LYS A 19 9.68 4.06 4.43
CA LYS A 19 10.44 5.11 3.73
C LYS A 19 11.93 4.76 3.68
N SER A 20 12.47 4.23 4.77
CA SER A 20 13.86 3.81 4.83
C SER A 20 14.15 2.67 3.84
N ALA A 21 13.23 1.71 3.74
CA ALA A 21 13.37 0.59 2.82
C ALA A 21 13.32 1.04 1.36
N LEU A 22 12.65 2.15 1.08
CA LEU A 22 12.46 2.68 -0.26
C LEU A 22 13.31 3.92 -0.53
N ASP A 23 14.34 4.14 0.27
CA ASP A 23 15.27 5.27 0.13
C ASP A 23 16.27 4.99 -0.99
N ASP A 24 15.83 5.19 -2.22
CA ASP A 24 16.54 4.82 -3.43
C ASP A 24 15.95 5.66 -4.57
N ASP A 25 16.76 6.03 -5.55
CA ASP A 25 16.31 6.84 -6.68
C ASP A 25 15.20 6.19 -7.51
N ALA A 26 15.02 4.87 -7.38
CA ALA A 26 13.96 4.15 -8.10
C ALA A 26 12.56 4.47 -7.55
N TYR A 27 12.46 5.00 -6.32
CA TYR A 27 11.20 5.23 -5.65
C TYR A 27 11.02 6.67 -5.20
N GLU A 28 9.78 7.15 -5.27
CA GLU A 28 9.40 8.46 -4.75
C GLU A 28 8.21 8.28 -3.81
N ILE A 29 8.33 8.75 -2.57
CA ILE A 29 7.21 8.74 -1.64
C ILE A 29 6.34 9.95 -1.96
N VAL A 30 5.27 9.72 -2.69
CA VAL A 30 4.38 10.78 -3.16
C VAL A 30 3.57 11.35 -2.00
N ALA A 31 3.10 10.48 -1.11
CA ALA A 31 2.32 10.90 0.04
C ALA A 31 2.30 9.81 1.11
N GLU A 32 1.89 10.21 2.31
CA GLU A 32 1.67 9.30 3.44
C GLU A 32 0.28 9.55 3.99
N ALA A 33 -0.35 8.50 4.51
CA ALA A 33 -1.65 8.60 5.16
C ALA A 33 -1.65 7.77 6.44
N GLN A 34 -2.28 8.28 7.48
CA GLN A 34 -2.32 7.60 8.78
C GLN A 34 -3.59 6.78 9.00
N ASN A 35 -4.51 6.83 8.07
CA ASN A 35 -5.74 6.02 8.12
C ASN A 35 -6.35 5.91 6.73
N GLY A 36 -7.40 5.10 6.62
CA GLY A 36 -8.04 4.83 5.34
C GLY A 36 -8.68 6.05 4.69
N ALA A 37 -9.28 6.94 5.48
CA ALA A 37 -9.92 8.15 4.95
C ALA A 37 -8.87 9.07 4.32
N TRP A 38 -7.74 9.26 5.00
CA TRP A 38 -6.63 10.03 4.45
C TRP A 38 -6.02 9.37 3.23
N ALA A 39 -5.98 8.02 3.21
CA ALA A 39 -5.47 7.28 2.05
C ALA A 39 -6.31 7.59 0.80
N VAL A 40 -7.63 7.55 0.93
CA VAL A 40 -8.54 7.86 -0.18
C VAL A 40 -8.35 9.31 -0.63
N GLN A 41 -8.24 10.24 0.34
CA GLN A 41 -8.04 11.65 0.02
C GLN A 41 -6.72 11.88 -0.71
N LYS A 42 -5.63 11.27 -0.24
CA LYS A 42 -4.33 11.38 -0.90
C LYS A 42 -4.34 10.78 -2.30
N TYR A 43 -5.06 9.69 -2.47
CA TYR A 43 -5.19 9.09 -3.80
C TYR A 43 -5.96 10.01 -4.75
N LYS A 44 -7.01 10.68 -4.28
CA LYS A 44 -7.74 11.66 -5.09
C LYS A 44 -6.84 12.82 -5.51
N GLU A 45 -5.98 13.28 -4.61
CA GLU A 45 -5.10 14.43 -4.87
C GLU A 45 -3.93 14.09 -5.79
N HIS A 46 -3.36 12.90 -5.64
CA HIS A 46 -2.07 12.55 -6.26
C HIS A 46 -2.11 11.28 -7.10
N GLY A 47 -3.30 10.72 -7.39
CA GLY A 47 -3.42 9.42 -8.04
C GLY A 47 -2.61 9.25 -9.32
N ASP A 48 -2.48 10.31 -10.12
CA ASP A 48 -1.72 10.24 -11.37
C ASP A 48 -0.23 9.98 -11.13
N ASP A 49 0.28 10.32 -9.96
CA ASP A 49 1.68 10.15 -9.60
C ASP A 49 1.93 8.89 -8.76
N ILE A 50 0.86 8.22 -8.34
CA ILE A 50 0.96 7.02 -7.48
C ILE A 50 0.89 5.76 -8.34
N ASP A 51 1.96 4.98 -8.29
CA ASP A 51 2.03 3.69 -8.99
C ASP A 51 1.67 2.53 -8.07
N ILE A 52 2.01 2.64 -6.79
CA ILE A 52 1.78 1.59 -5.79
C ILE A 52 1.27 2.21 -4.49
N VAL A 53 0.27 1.58 -3.89
CA VAL A 53 -0.19 1.91 -2.54
C VAL A 53 0.26 0.78 -1.61
N LEU A 54 1.01 1.12 -0.56
CA LEU A 54 1.36 0.18 0.51
C LEU A 54 0.37 0.42 1.64
N MET A 55 -0.55 -0.53 1.83
CA MET A 55 -1.72 -0.36 2.70
C MET A 55 -1.68 -1.31 3.90
N ASP A 56 -1.61 -0.75 5.11
CA ASP A 56 -1.80 -1.55 6.31
C ASP A 56 -3.24 -2.05 6.40
N ILE A 57 -3.43 -3.32 6.70
CA ILE A 57 -4.78 -3.89 6.82
C ILE A 57 -5.45 -3.41 8.12
N VAL A 58 -4.72 -3.39 9.23
CA VAL A 58 -5.29 -3.10 10.54
C VAL A 58 -4.89 -1.71 11.00
N MET A 59 -5.84 -0.79 10.97
CA MET A 59 -5.65 0.58 11.44
C MET A 59 -6.80 0.94 12.39
N ARG A 60 -6.50 1.85 13.34
CA ARG A 60 -7.44 2.17 14.42
C ARG A 60 -8.75 2.79 13.95
N LYS A 61 -8.73 3.67 12.97
CA LYS A 61 -9.90 4.45 12.57
C LYS A 61 -10.59 3.95 11.31
N ALA A 62 -9.89 3.25 10.47
CA ALA A 62 -10.46 2.67 9.26
C ALA A 62 -9.59 1.50 8.84
N ASN A 63 -10.23 0.43 8.39
CA ASN A 63 -9.44 -0.72 7.98
C ASN A 63 -8.95 -0.57 6.53
N GLY A 64 -7.83 -1.22 6.22
CA GLY A 64 -7.23 -1.15 4.90
C GLY A 64 -8.07 -1.80 3.82
N VAL A 65 -8.94 -2.74 4.18
CA VAL A 65 -9.83 -3.41 3.22
C VAL A 65 -10.81 -2.41 2.61
N LYS A 66 -11.46 -1.61 3.46
CA LYS A 66 -12.41 -0.59 2.98
C LYS A 66 -11.70 0.48 2.16
N ALA A 67 -10.52 0.90 2.61
CA ALA A 67 -9.72 1.89 1.87
C ALA A 67 -9.32 1.36 0.50
N THR A 68 -8.92 0.09 0.42
CA THR A 68 -8.56 -0.55 -0.84
C THR A 68 -9.76 -0.56 -1.79
N ALA A 69 -10.92 -0.95 -1.31
CA ALA A 69 -12.14 -0.97 -2.12
C ALA A 69 -12.46 0.43 -2.65
N ALA A 70 -12.35 1.45 -1.80
CA ALA A 70 -12.62 2.83 -2.18
C ALA A 70 -11.63 3.33 -3.24
N ILE A 71 -10.35 3.03 -3.07
CA ILE A 71 -9.31 3.42 -4.04
C ILE A 71 -9.54 2.72 -5.38
N LYS A 72 -9.86 1.43 -5.35
CA LYS A 72 -10.16 0.68 -6.58
C LYS A 72 -11.42 1.20 -7.27
N HIS A 73 -12.38 1.71 -6.51
CA HIS A 73 -13.57 2.35 -7.08
C HIS A 73 -13.22 3.66 -7.80
N LEU A 74 -12.28 4.42 -7.24
CA LEU A 74 -11.80 5.66 -7.85
C LEU A 74 -10.96 5.37 -9.10
N ASP A 75 -10.17 4.32 -9.08
CA ASP A 75 -9.23 3.97 -10.13
C ASP A 75 -9.06 2.46 -10.16
N ARG A 76 -9.66 1.83 -11.14
CA ARG A 76 -9.63 0.37 -11.29
C ARG A 76 -8.20 -0.14 -11.56
N ASP A 77 -7.32 0.71 -12.07
CA ASP A 77 -5.93 0.36 -12.36
C ASP A 77 -5.00 0.62 -11.17
N ALA A 78 -5.53 1.14 -10.06
CA ALA A 78 -4.74 1.32 -8.84
C ALA A 78 -4.15 -0.01 -8.39
N ARG A 79 -2.90 0.02 -7.93
CA ARG A 79 -2.20 -1.18 -7.47
C ARG A 79 -1.96 -1.07 -5.98
N VAL A 80 -2.54 -2.00 -5.22
CA VAL A 80 -2.51 -1.97 -3.76
C VAL A 80 -1.84 -3.25 -3.25
N ILE A 81 -0.79 -3.06 -2.45
CA ILE A 81 -0.10 -4.14 -1.74
C ILE A 81 -0.46 -4.02 -0.27
N MET A 82 -1.08 -5.06 0.29
CA MET A 82 -1.45 -5.07 1.70
C MET A 82 -0.24 -5.42 2.55
N CYS A 83 -0.08 -4.71 3.67
CA CYS A 83 0.94 -5.02 4.68
C CYS A 83 0.20 -5.59 5.87
N THR A 84 0.49 -6.83 6.25
CA THR A 84 -0.29 -7.54 7.25
C THR A 84 0.58 -8.28 8.24
N SER A 85 0.07 -8.45 9.46
CA SER A 85 0.73 -9.28 10.48
C SER A 85 0.32 -10.74 10.30
N VAL A 86 1.16 -11.64 10.79
CA VAL A 86 0.83 -13.07 10.83
C VAL A 86 -0.49 -13.24 11.59
N GLY A 87 -1.36 -14.10 11.08
CA GLY A 87 -2.65 -14.38 11.73
C GLY A 87 -3.82 -13.57 11.20
N GLN A 88 -3.62 -12.74 10.18
CA GLN A 88 -4.68 -11.90 9.61
C GLN A 88 -5.29 -12.50 8.34
N ARG A 89 -5.37 -13.83 8.28
CA ARG A 89 -5.81 -14.52 7.06
C ARG A 89 -7.20 -14.11 6.56
N LYS A 90 -8.17 -13.98 7.47
CA LYS A 90 -9.52 -13.57 7.10
C LYS A 90 -9.54 -12.19 6.49
N LYS A 91 -8.73 -11.28 7.04
CA LYS A 91 -8.62 -9.93 6.53
C LYS A 91 -7.91 -9.89 5.18
N MET A 92 -6.94 -10.77 4.97
CA MET A 92 -6.28 -10.92 3.67
C MET A 92 -7.27 -11.40 2.60
N ASP A 93 -8.14 -12.35 2.94
CA ASP A 93 -9.16 -12.82 2.00
C ASP A 93 -10.12 -11.70 1.62
N LEU A 94 -10.53 -10.88 2.60
CA LEU A 94 -11.38 -9.71 2.34
C LEU A 94 -10.66 -8.68 1.50
N ALA A 95 -9.37 -8.46 1.75
CA ALA A 95 -8.56 -7.53 0.99
C ALA A 95 -8.44 -7.97 -0.48
N ALA A 96 -8.24 -9.26 -0.72
CA ALA A 96 -8.18 -9.80 -2.07
C ALA A 96 -9.50 -9.57 -2.79
N ARG A 97 -10.63 -9.78 -2.12
CA ARG A 97 -11.96 -9.51 -2.69
C ARG A 97 -12.19 -8.03 -2.98
N ALA A 98 -11.57 -7.15 -2.18
CA ALA A 98 -11.63 -5.71 -2.40
C ALA A 98 -10.76 -5.24 -3.56
N GLY A 99 -9.90 -6.12 -4.08
CA GLY A 99 -9.07 -5.83 -5.23
C GLY A 99 -7.58 -5.67 -4.96
N ALA A 100 -7.11 -6.04 -3.76
CA ALA A 100 -5.68 -5.97 -3.46
C ALA A 100 -4.88 -6.82 -4.45
N ASP A 101 -3.75 -6.30 -4.91
CA ASP A 101 -2.92 -6.92 -5.94
C ASP A 101 -1.83 -7.81 -5.35
N GLY A 102 -1.48 -7.63 -4.09
CA GLY A 102 -0.49 -8.44 -3.43
C GLY A 102 -0.46 -8.15 -1.94
N TYR A 103 0.43 -8.82 -1.22
CA TYR A 103 0.60 -8.59 0.20
C TYR A 103 2.03 -8.89 0.64
N ILE A 104 2.43 -8.27 1.75
CA ILE A 104 3.67 -8.56 2.46
C ILE A 104 3.33 -8.80 3.92
N THR A 105 4.02 -9.76 4.55
CA THR A 105 3.78 -10.13 5.95
C THR A 105 4.80 -9.45 6.85
N LYS A 106 4.33 -8.80 7.92
CA LYS A 106 5.19 -8.21 8.94
C LYS A 106 5.68 -9.31 9.90
N PRO A 107 6.93 -9.29 10.35
CA PRO A 107 7.98 -8.35 9.95
C PRO A 107 8.53 -8.68 8.57
N PHE A 108 9.01 -7.67 7.87
CA PHE A 108 9.58 -7.82 6.53
C PHE A 108 10.94 -7.11 6.47
N ASP A 109 11.80 -7.53 5.55
CA ASP A 109 13.04 -6.83 5.26
C ASP A 109 12.86 -5.93 4.02
N ASP A 110 13.88 -5.10 3.75
CA ASP A 110 13.82 -4.14 2.66
C ASP A 110 13.67 -4.83 1.30
N GLU A 111 14.33 -5.97 1.13
CA GLU A 111 14.29 -6.72 -0.11
C GLU A 111 12.91 -7.28 -0.40
N GLU A 112 12.20 -7.75 0.63
CA GLU A 112 10.85 -8.27 0.48
C GLU A 112 9.88 -7.20 -0.04
N ILE A 113 10.02 -5.96 0.44
CA ILE A 113 9.21 -4.83 -0.02
C ILE A 113 9.49 -4.52 -1.48
N THR A 114 10.76 -4.39 -1.84
CA THR A 114 11.12 -4.02 -3.20
C THR A 114 10.78 -5.12 -4.20
N LYS A 115 10.94 -6.38 -3.81
CA LYS A 115 10.54 -7.51 -4.65
C LYS A 115 9.04 -7.55 -4.89
N ALA A 116 8.24 -7.29 -3.86
CA ALA A 116 6.79 -7.26 -3.98
C ALA A 116 6.35 -6.17 -4.95
N ILE A 117 6.93 -4.98 -4.84
CA ILE A 117 6.63 -3.86 -5.74
C ILE A 117 7.00 -4.21 -7.18
N GLN A 118 8.21 -4.73 -7.38
CA GLN A 118 8.67 -5.09 -8.73
C GLN A 118 7.81 -6.18 -9.35
N SER A 119 7.40 -7.16 -8.56
CA SER A 119 6.54 -8.24 -9.03
C SER A 119 5.18 -7.73 -9.51
N ILE A 120 4.57 -6.82 -8.78
CA ILE A 120 3.27 -6.24 -9.14
C ILE A 120 3.39 -5.39 -10.41
N LEU A 121 4.43 -4.58 -10.52
CA LEU A 121 4.62 -3.72 -11.68
C LEU A 121 5.02 -4.49 -12.94
N ALA A 122 5.63 -5.65 -12.79
CA ALA A 122 6.02 -6.48 -13.91
C ALA A 122 4.83 -7.26 -14.50
N ASP A 123 3.74 -7.40 -13.74
CA ASP A 123 2.55 -8.11 -14.18
C ASP A 123 1.71 -7.22 -15.09
N PRO A 124 1.55 -7.57 -16.37
CA PRO A 124 0.79 -6.74 -17.31
C PRO A 124 -0.73 -6.88 -17.17
N ALA A 125 -1.19 -7.70 -16.26
CA ALA A 125 -2.62 -8.04 -16.12
C ALA A 125 -3.59 -6.87 -16.16
#